data_c2d8ee8439da52044a22dac21b45535a
#
_entry.id   c2d8ee8439da52044a22dac21b45535a
#
_cell.length_a   1.000
_cell.length_b   1.000
_cell.length_c   1.000
_cell.angle_alpha   90.00
_cell.angle_beta   90.00
_cell.angle_gamma   90.00
#
_symmetry.space_group_name_H-M   'P 1'
#
loop_
_entity.id
_entity.type
_entity.pdbx_description
1 polymer ?
#
loop_
_entity_poly.entity_id
_entity_poly.type
_entity_poly.pdbx_seq_one_letter_code
_entity_poly.pdbx_strand_id
1 'polypeptide(L)' 'AGKEAEVEKLVAAAKKAYVAAGHKETDIKTVEIYVKPEENTAYYVINGEGSDNYKIIY' A
#
# COMPACT_ATOMS: atom_id res chain seq x y z
N ALA A 1 -2.68 -13.52 14.75
CA ALA A 1 -3.31 -14.05 13.55
C ALA A 1 -3.93 -12.95 12.69
N GLY A 2 -4.72 -12.06 13.31
CA GLY A 2 -5.39 -11.01 12.57
C GLY A 2 -4.46 -9.98 11.94
N LYS A 3 -3.36 -9.68 12.61
CA LYS A 3 -2.44 -8.64 12.15
C LYS A 3 -1.75 -8.97 10.84
N GLU A 4 -1.36 -10.22 10.67
CA GLU A 4 -0.71 -10.64 9.43
C GLU A 4 -1.67 -10.56 8.25
N ALA A 5 -2.92 -10.99 8.46
CA ALA A 5 -3.93 -10.94 7.42
C ALA A 5 -4.23 -9.48 7.03
N GLU A 6 -4.22 -8.57 7.99
CA GLU A 6 -4.44 -7.16 7.73
C GLU A 6 -3.32 -6.55 6.89
N VAL A 7 -2.06 -6.89 7.19
CA VAL A 7 -0.92 -6.41 6.42
C VAL A 7 -1.00 -6.91 4.98
N GLU A 8 -1.34 -8.17 4.78
CA GLU A 8 -1.49 -8.73 3.45
C GLU A 8 -2.59 -8.02 2.66
N LYS A 9 -3.69 -7.69 3.33
CA LYS A 9 -4.78 -6.94 2.69
C LYS A 9 -4.33 -5.54 2.30
N LEU A 10 -3.53 -4.89 3.13
CA LEU A 10 -3.01 -3.57 2.82
C LEU A 10 -2.04 -3.61 1.64
N VAL A 11 -1.19 -4.62 1.58
CA VAL A 11 -0.28 -4.80 0.45
C VAL A 11 -1.07 -5.02 -0.84
N ALA A 12 -2.07 -5.88 -0.80
CA ALA A 12 -2.91 -6.14 -1.97
C ALA A 12 -3.64 -4.88 -2.42
N ALA A 13 -4.17 -4.11 -1.47
CA ALA A 13 -4.86 -2.86 -1.79
C ALA A 13 -3.91 -1.83 -2.39
N ALA A 14 -2.68 -1.75 -1.88
CA ALA A 14 -1.67 -0.84 -2.40
C ALA A 14 -1.32 -1.18 -3.85
N LYS A 15 -1.11 -2.46 -4.15
CA LYS A 15 -0.82 -2.90 -5.50
C LYS A 15 -1.97 -2.59 -6.44
N LYS A 16 -3.18 -2.86 -5.99
CA LYS A 16 -4.38 -2.61 -6.79
C LYS A 16 -4.54 -1.12 -7.10
N ALA A 17 -4.31 -0.28 -6.10
CA ALA A 17 -4.40 1.16 -6.29
C ALA A 17 -3.33 1.66 -7.26
N TYR A 18 -2.13 1.12 -7.18
CA TYR A 18 -1.04 1.50 -8.06
C TYR A 18 -1.36 1.15 -9.53
N VAL A 19 -1.87 -0.05 -9.75
CA VAL A 19 -2.27 -0.49 -11.09
C VAL A 19 -3.43 0.37 -11.61
N ALA A 20 -4.38 0.69 -10.74
CA ALA A 20 -5.53 1.52 -11.12
C ALA A 20 -5.10 2.94 -11.51
N ALA A 21 -3.95 3.40 -11.03
CA ALA A 21 -3.41 4.71 -11.39
C ALA A 21 -2.72 4.72 -12.76
N GLY A 22 -2.69 3.59 -13.47
CA GLY A 22 -2.12 3.52 -14.81
C GLY A 22 -0.79 2.80 -14.91
N HIS A 23 -0.41 2.09 -13.86
CA HIS A 23 0.84 1.33 -13.85
C HIS A 23 0.56 -0.16 -14.05
N LYS A 24 1.60 -0.90 -14.41
CA LYS A 24 1.50 -2.35 -14.59
C LYS A 24 1.91 -3.07 -13.32
N GLU A 25 1.22 -4.14 -12.99
CA GLU A 25 1.56 -4.96 -11.83
C GLU A 25 2.99 -5.51 -11.95
N THR A 26 3.43 -5.83 -13.16
CA THR A 26 4.79 -6.32 -13.40
C THR A 26 5.87 -5.28 -13.12
N ASP A 27 5.50 -4.01 -13.03
CA ASP A 27 6.45 -2.94 -12.70
C ASP A 27 6.69 -2.83 -11.20
N ILE A 28 5.88 -3.51 -10.39
CA ILE A 28 6.03 -3.46 -8.94
C ILE A 28 7.18 -4.38 -8.51
N LYS A 29 8.25 -3.78 -8.02
CA LYS A 29 9.43 -4.49 -7.54
C LYS A 29 9.42 -4.62 -6.03
N THR A 30 9.13 -3.52 -5.34
CA THR A 30 9.09 -3.48 -3.88
C THR A 30 7.87 -2.73 -3.42
N VAL A 31 7.31 -3.15 -2.28
CA VAL A 31 6.18 -2.47 -1.65
C VAL A 31 6.50 -2.37 -0.17
N GLU A 32 6.41 -1.19 0.39
CA GLU A 32 6.57 -0.95 1.81
C GLU A 32 5.29 -0.34 2.35
N ILE A 33 4.87 -0.77 3.51
CA ILE A 33 3.65 -0.28 4.15
C ILE A 33 4.01 0.36 5.48
N TYR A 34 3.53 1.58 5.71
CA TYR A 34 3.69 2.30 6.96
C TYR A 34 2.31 2.57 7.54
N VAL A 35 2.00 1.89 8.63
CA VAL A 35 0.69 2.02 9.27
C VAL A 35 0.74 3.11 10.33
N LYS A 36 -0.22 4.03 10.29
CA LYS A 36 -0.41 5.06 11.29
C LYS A 36 -1.76 4.86 11.96
N PRO A 37 -1.80 4.10 13.08
CA PRO A 37 -3.08 3.77 13.72
C PRO A 37 -3.85 5.00 14.20
N GLU A 38 -3.14 6.04 14.62
CA GLU A 38 -3.77 7.28 15.10
C GLU A 38 -4.53 8.00 14.00
N GLU A 39 -4.23 7.70 12.75
CA GLU A 39 -4.92 8.29 11.60
C GLU A 39 -5.83 7.29 10.90
N ASN A 40 -5.85 6.05 11.34
CA ASN A 40 -6.54 4.96 10.66
C ASN A 40 -6.12 4.89 9.18
N THR A 41 -4.84 5.09 8.93
CA THR A 41 -4.30 5.21 7.58
C THR A 41 -3.02 4.40 7.46
N ALA A 42 -2.86 3.77 6.32
CA ALA A 42 -1.62 3.09 5.95
C ALA A 42 -1.06 3.77 4.71
N TYR A 43 0.19 4.19 4.79
CA TYR A 43 0.88 4.77 3.64
C TYR A 43 1.71 3.70 2.97
N TYR A 44 1.81 3.74 1.66
CA TYR A 44 2.61 2.75 0.95
C TYR A 44 3.63 3.42 0.03
N VAL A 45 4.75 2.72 -0.14
CA VAL A 45 5.85 3.15 -1.00
C VAL A 45 6.08 2.03 -2.00
N ILE A 46 6.04 2.35 -3.28
CA ILE A 46 6.24 1.36 -4.34
C ILE A 46 7.49 1.74 -5.13
N ASN A 47 8.42 0.76 -5.23
CA ASN A 47 9.69 0.95 -5.92
C ASN A 47 10.49 2.13 -5.37
N GLY A 48 10.38 2.36 -4.06
CA GLY A 48 11.08 3.47 -3.41
C GLY A 48 10.42 4.82 -3.60
N GLU A 49 9.26 4.88 -4.24
CA GLU A 49 8.53 6.12 -4.45
C GLU A 49 7.30 6.18 -3.55
N GLY A 50 7.19 7.24 -2.77
CA GLY A 50 6.06 7.50 -1.93
C GLY A 50 5.40 8.81 -2.32
N SER A 51 4.13 8.97 -1.96
CA SER A 51 3.36 10.16 -2.23
C SER A 51 2.28 10.31 -1.17
N ASP A 52 1.85 11.54 -0.93
CA ASP A 52 0.74 11.79 -0.01
C ASP A 52 -0.56 11.13 -0.49
N ASN A 53 -0.63 10.82 -1.78
CA ASN A 53 -1.78 10.13 -2.36
C ASN A 53 -1.69 8.62 -2.21
N TYR A 54 -0.52 8.09 -1.87
CA TYR A 54 -0.30 6.66 -1.70
C TYR A 54 -0.68 6.25 -0.28
N LYS A 55 -1.95 6.23 -0.01
CA LYS A 55 -2.46 5.89 1.31
C LYS A 55 -3.77 5.11 1.22
N ILE A 56 -4.02 4.31 2.23
CA ILE A 56 -5.25 3.53 2.37
C ILE A 56 -5.83 3.88 3.72
N ILE A 57 -7.06 4.35 3.72
CA ILE A 57 -7.78 4.68 4.94
C ILE A 57 -8.63 3.46 5.31
N TYR A 58 -8.46 2.98 6.54
CA TYR A 58 -9.16 1.78 6.99
C TYR A 58 -9.94 1.99 8.27
#